data_490692eadb924111e42695e059c5bcee
#
_entry.id   490692eadb924111e42695e059c5bcee
#
_cell.length_a   1.000
_cell.length_b   1.000
_cell.length_c   1.000
_cell.angle_alpha   90.00
_cell.angle_beta   90.00
_cell.angle_gamma   90.00
#
_symmetry.space_group_name_H-M   'P 1'
#
loop_
_entity.id
_entity.type
_entity.pdbx_description
1 polymer ?
#
loop_
_entity_poly.entity_id
_entity_poly.type
_entity_poly.pdbx_seq_one_letter_code
_entity_poly.pdbx_strand_id
1 'polypeptide(L)'
;MENSYTPELKQAAMLALGTERQVKFICADEVASLPAAEGQPQKASSRSKTSPAADSPSATAKKQRSQGTRACLNDLYTFDSFVVYEDSRFAYQAGLSIAQSERALFNPLFLYGKSGVGKTHLLQAIGHEVLHQDSSANVVYVTGEQFANEFIDASRTQNGQSFAKLRRKYRKADVLLVDDVQFISGKEKTVEEFLHTFDELFHAHKTIVICADAAACDISNLDSRLAARLESGLTVELNLPDDDARLEILRSKRDRAGMNVSDEILEFLASRIQKSVRRLEGALLRVATFTSLSGDMPDIAKIEQLLRDILREETSRILTVDSIQKRVADFYELKVSDLTGKRRPNSIAFPRQIAMYLSRRLTECSLKDIGQAFGGRDHGTVIHANKLVASRMEEDVRVRDIVCLLYTSD
;
A
#
# COMPACT_ATOMS: atom_id res chain seq x y z
N MET A 1 -3.67 1.44 28.56
CA MET A 1 -4.66 0.86 27.63
C MET A 1 -4.99 -0.61 27.90
N GLU A 2 -4.34 -1.26 28.84
CA GLU A 2 -4.53 -2.71 29.13
C GLU A 2 -5.85 -3.07 29.85
N ASN A 3 -6.53 -2.16 30.48
CA ASN A 3 -7.70 -2.48 31.32
C ASN A 3 -9.08 -2.33 30.66
N SER A 4 -9.18 -1.82 29.44
CA SER A 4 -10.49 -1.53 28.82
C SER A 4 -11.11 -2.70 28.03
N TYR A 5 -10.32 -3.64 27.54
CA TYR A 5 -10.80 -4.74 26.69
C TYR A 5 -10.81 -6.13 27.35
N THR A 6 -10.38 -6.23 28.60
CA THR A 6 -10.26 -7.51 29.31
C THR A 6 -11.60 -8.26 29.50
N PRO A 7 -12.74 -7.60 29.77
CA PRO A 7 -14.04 -8.30 29.92
C PRO A 7 -14.54 -8.88 28.60
N GLU A 8 -14.41 -8.15 27.51
CA GLU A 8 -14.91 -8.57 26.19
C GLU A 8 -14.10 -9.73 25.62
N LEU A 9 -12.79 -9.73 25.83
CA LEU A 9 -11.91 -10.83 25.43
C LEU A 9 -12.12 -12.10 26.27
N LYS A 10 -12.44 -11.97 27.56
CA LYS A 10 -12.83 -13.11 28.40
C LYS A 10 -14.14 -13.73 27.92
N GLN A 11 -15.11 -12.90 27.56
CA GLN A 11 -16.40 -13.33 27.04
C GLN A 11 -16.27 -14.02 25.68
N ALA A 12 -15.43 -13.50 24.79
CA ALA A 12 -15.11 -14.11 23.50
C ALA A 12 -14.37 -15.45 23.65
N ALA A 13 -13.43 -15.56 24.61
CA ALA A 13 -12.72 -16.79 24.90
C ALA A 13 -13.65 -17.87 25.53
N MET A 14 -14.61 -17.46 26.35
CA MET A 14 -15.62 -18.35 26.95
C MET A 14 -16.58 -18.90 25.88
N LEU A 15 -16.98 -18.06 24.90
CA LEU A 15 -17.83 -18.46 23.77
C LEU A 15 -17.12 -19.41 22.80
N ALA A 16 -15.82 -19.21 22.57
CA ALA A 16 -15.04 -19.99 21.60
C ALA A 16 -14.51 -21.31 22.15
N LEU A 17 -14.21 -21.42 23.46
CA LEU A 17 -13.51 -22.54 24.08
C LEU A 17 -14.34 -23.31 25.11
N GLY A 18 -15.55 -22.83 25.46
CA GLY A 18 -16.46 -23.46 26.40
C GLY A 18 -15.97 -23.54 27.86
N THR A 19 -14.85 -22.89 28.18
CA THR A 19 -14.25 -22.87 29.51
C THR A 19 -13.64 -21.51 29.84
N GLU A 20 -13.80 -21.10 31.10
CA GLU A 20 -13.23 -19.85 31.61
C GLU A 20 -11.68 -19.97 31.67
N ARG A 21 -10.95 -19.21 30.84
CA ARG A 21 -9.50 -19.16 30.88
C ARG A 21 -9.02 -17.74 31.14
N GLN A 22 -7.93 -17.65 31.88
CA GLN A 22 -7.24 -16.35 32.07
C GLN A 22 -6.52 -15.96 30.76
N VAL A 23 -6.89 -14.79 30.22
CA VAL A 23 -6.20 -14.18 29.07
C VAL A 23 -5.10 -13.30 29.61
N LYS A 24 -3.83 -13.58 29.28
CA LYS A 24 -2.67 -12.79 29.63
C LYS A 24 -2.05 -12.22 28.36
N PHE A 25 -1.88 -10.91 28.32
CA PHE A 25 -1.15 -10.25 27.24
C PHE A 25 0.35 -10.41 27.49
N ILE A 26 1.07 -10.91 26.50
CA ILE A 26 2.52 -11.09 26.52
C ILE A 26 3.09 -10.31 25.33
N CYS A 27 4.07 -9.42 25.57
CA CYS A 27 4.77 -8.75 24.50
C CYS A 27 5.58 -9.76 23.68
N ALA A 28 5.74 -9.48 22.36
CA ALA A 28 6.41 -10.40 21.43
C ALA A 28 7.82 -10.83 21.87
N ASP A 29 8.50 -10.00 22.66
CA ASP A 29 9.83 -10.30 23.21
C ASP A 29 9.82 -11.31 24.36
N GLU A 30 8.68 -11.54 25.03
CA GLU A 30 8.54 -12.48 26.13
C GLU A 30 8.13 -13.90 25.67
N VAL A 31 7.65 -14.05 24.43
CA VAL A 31 7.21 -15.35 23.87
C VAL A 31 8.41 -16.32 23.69
N ALA A 32 9.61 -15.78 23.45
CA ALA A 32 10.83 -16.57 23.26
C ALA A 32 11.37 -17.24 24.54
N SER A 33 10.81 -16.93 25.72
CA SER A 33 11.28 -17.43 27.02
C SER A 33 10.38 -18.43 27.71
N LEU A 34 9.27 -18.86 27.10
CA LEU A 34 8.35 -19.84 27.69
C LEU A 34 8.79 -21.28 27.40
N PRO A 35 8.88 -22.18 28.40
CA PRO A 35 9.19 -23.58 28.17
C PRO A 35 8.03 -24.27 27.45
N ALA A 36 8.37 -25.12 26.46
CA ALA A 36 7.41 -25.94 25.72
C ALA A 36 6.62 -26.86 26.68
N ALA A 37 5.30 -26.82 26.58
CA ALA A 37 4.43 -27.70 27.36
C ALA A 37 4.57 -29.15 26.89
N GLU A 38 5.11 -30.01 27.76
CA GLU A 38 5.17 -31.45 27.60
C GLU A 38 3.78 -32.04 27.79
N GLY A 39 3.34 -32.81 26.82
CA GLY A 39 2.18 -33.68 26.90
C GLY A 39 2.57 -35.08 26.46
N GLN A 40 2.93 -35.93 27.40
CA GLN A 40 3.16 -37.36 27.18
C GLN A 40 1.85 -38.16 27.01
N PRO A 41 1.91 -39.37 26.37
CA PRO A 41 1.75 -40.55 27.19
C PRO A 41 2.79 -41.66 26.95
N GLN A 42 3.15 -42.26 28.06
CA GLN A 42 4.04 -43.41 28.24
C GLN A 42 3.53 -44.73 27.59
N LYS A 43 4.47 -45.58 27.12
CA LYS A 43 4.56 -47.02 27.39
C LYS A 43 5.94 -47.59 26.98
N ALA A 44 6.65 -47.98 27.87
CA ALA A 44 7.25 -49.19 28.47
C ALA A 44 8.16 -50.09 27.58
N SER A 45 9.40 -50.23 28.09
CA SER A 45 10.30 -51.39 28.19
C SER A 45 10.90 -52.04 26.92
N SER A 46 12.22 -52.12 26.74
CA SER A 46 13.11 -53.11 27.42
C SER A 46 14.57 -52.94 26.98
N ARG A 47 15.44 -53.35 27.88
CA ARG A 47 16.92 -53.40 27.88
C ARG A 47 17.56 -54.13 26.68
N SER A 48 18.72 -53.68 26.18
CA SER A 48 19.97 -54.44 26.38
C SER A 48 21.22 -53.70 25.85
N LYS A 49 22.29 -53.99 26.56
CA LYS A 49 23.67 -53.48 26.47
C LYS A 49 24.39 -53.91 25.18
N THR A 50 25.31 -53.11 24.64
CA THR A 50 26.77 -53.34 24.60
C THR A 50 27.42 -52.40 23.62
N SER A 51 28.44 -51.68 24.06
CA SER A 51 29.54 -51.07 23.25
C SER A 51 30.62 -52.16 22.99
N PRO A 52 31.68 -52.01 22.18
CA PRO A 52 32.38 -50.78 21.81
C PRO A 52 33.02 -50.71 20.39
N ALA A 53 33.60 -49.52 20.11
CA ALA A 53 34.86 -49.25 19.43
C ALA A 53 34.86 -48.97 17.91
N ALA A 54 35.36 -47.74 17.64
CA ALA A 54 36.38 -47.29 16.67
C ALA A 54 36.02 -47.23 15.18
N ASP A 55 35.90 -46.04 14.61
CA ASP A 55 36.93 -45.36 13.81
C ASP A 55 36.33 -44.10 13.18
N SER A 56 37.03 -42.99 13.41
CA SER A 56 36.89 -41.77 12.62
C SER A 56 37.63 -41.93 11.28
N PRO A 57 37.25 -41.24 10.18
CA PRO A 57 37.74 -39.88 10.06
C PRO A 57 36.86 -38.89 9.28
N SER A 58 37.26 -37.66 9.46
CA SER A 58 37.17 -36.55 8.55
C SER A 58 35.91 -35.68 8.59
N ALA A 59 36.09 -34.63 9.34
CA ALA A 59 35.35 -33.39 9.35
C ALA A 59 35.27 -32.74 7.96
N THR A 60 34.04 -32.57 7.49
CA THR A 60 33.73 -31.43 6.63
C THR A 60 32.93 -30.43 7.48
N ALA A 61 33.62 -29.42 7.94
CA ALA A 61 33.03 -28.25 8.60
C ALA A 61 32.02 -27.60 7.64
N LYS A 62 30.73 -27.92 7.81
CA LYS A 62 29.65 -27.07 7.32
C LYS A 62 29.77 -25.76 8.08
N LYS A 63 30.35 -24.72 7.43
CA LYS A 63 30.21 -23.35 7.84
C LYS A 63 28.72 -23.09 8.13
N GLN A 64 28.40 -22.91 9.40
CA GLN A 64 27.15 -22.23 9.80
C GLN A 64 27.23 -20.83 9.20
N ARG A 65 26.67 -20.69 7.98
CA ARG A 65 26.31 -19.36 7.45
C ARG A 65 25.23 -18.81 8.35
N SER A 66 25.52 -17.69 8.96
CA SER A 66 24.59 -16.85 9.69
C SER A 66 23.25 -16.81 8.93
N GLN A 67 22.18 -17.19 9.61
CA GLN A 67 20.80 -16.97 9.12
C GLN A 67 20.67 -15.48 8.86
N GLY A 68 20.76 -15.07 7.59
CA GLY A 68 20.39 -13.74 7.13
C GLY A 68 18.93 -13.51 7.54
N THR A 69 18.60 -12.29 7.92
CA THR A 69 17.23 -11.88 8.23
C THR A 69 16.41 -12.16 6.97
N ARG A 70 15.69 -13.29 6.92
CA ARG A 70 14.79 -13.61 5.80
C ARG A 70 13.83 -12.45 5.64
N ALA A 71 13.72 -11.93 4.41
CA ALA A 71 12.70 -10.96 4.09
C ALA A 71 11.34 -11.51 4.51
N CYS A 72 10.55 -10.72 5.24
CA CYS A 72 9.19 -11.08 5.62
C CYS A 72 8.30 -10.81 4.40
N LEU A 73 8.37 -11.69 3.39
CA LEU A 73 7.53 -11.63 2.21
C LEU A 73 6.21 -12.35 2.51
N ASN A 74 5.13 -11.87 1.90
CA ASN A 74 3.84 -12.53 1.99
C ASN A 74 3.79 -13.72 1.02
N ASP A 75 3.61 -14.93 1.53
CA ASP A 75 3.58 -16.17 0.75
C ASP A 75 2.51 -16.19 -0.35
N LEU A 76 1.50 -15.32 -0.25
CA LEU A 76 0.44 -15.20 -1.26
C LEU A 76 0.86 -14.35 -2.48
N TYR A 77 1.96 -13.61 -2.40
CA TYR A 77 2.39 -12.69 -3.46
C TYR A 77 3.48 -13.32 -4.33
N THR A 78 3.07 -14.22 -5.22
CA THR A 78 3.95 -14.93 -6.16
C THR A 78 3.59 -14.58 -7.60
N PHE A 79 4.46 -14.86 -8.55
CA PHE A 79 4.16 -14.73 -9.98
C PHE A 79 2.98 -15.61 -10.41
N ASP A 80 2.83 -16.82 -9.84
CA ASP A 80 1.71 -17.72 -10.13
C ASP A 80 0.37 -17.16 -9.64
N SER A 81 0.39 -16.33 -8.58
CA SER A 81 -0.82 -15.71 -8.05
C SER A 81 -1.16 -14.36 -8.69
N PHE A 82 -0.24 -13.81 -9.47
CA PHE A 82 -0.46 -12.56 -10.16
C PHE A 82 -1.24 -12.81 -11.45
N VAL A 83 -2.43 -12.22 -11.59
CA VAL A 83 -3.22 -12.28 -12.81
C VAL A 83 -2.64 -11.27 -13.80
N VAL A 84 -2.22 -11.78 -14.96
CA VAL A 84 -1.59 -10.97 -16.01
C VAL A 84 -2.66 -10.49 -16.98
N TYR A 85 -2.84 -9.18 -17.09
CA TYR A 85 -3.69 -8.52 -18.07
C TYR A 85 -2.84 -7.66 -19.02
N GLU A 86 -3.44 -7.12 -20.06
CA GLU A 86 -2.71 -6.46 -21.15
C GLU A 86 -1.75 -5.38 -20.65
N ASP A 87 -2.24 -4.45 -19.84
CA ASP A 87 -1.44 -3.34 -19.28
C ASP A 87 -0.39 -3.78 -18.25
N SER A 88 -0.58 -4.91 -17.58
CA SER A 88 0.39 -5.42 -16.60
C SER A 88 1.43 -6.35 -17.20
N ARG A 89 1.23 -6.82 -18.44
CA ARG A 89 2.10 -7.81 -19.10
C ARG A 89 3.56 -7.36 -19.14
N PHE A 90 3.81 -6.11 -19.50
CA PHE A 90 5.17 -5.59 -19.59
C PHE A 90 5.85 -5.53 -18.21
N ALA A 91 5.14 -5.06 -17.18
CA ALA A 91 5.64 -5.03 -15.81
C ALA A 91 5.92 -6.45 -15.27
N TYR A 92 5.02 -7.41 -15.56
CA TYR A 92 5.19 -8.82 -15.21
C TYR A 92 6.45 -9.41 -15.86
N GLN A 93 6.64 -9.22 -17.17
CA GLN A 93 7.81 -9.73 -17.90
C GLN A 93 9.11 -9.07 -17.43
N ALA A 94 9.09 -7.76 -17.17
CA ALA A 94 10.24 -7.05 -16.60
C ALA A 94 10.60 -7.59 -15.22
N GLY A 95 9.61 -7.80 -14.35
CA GLY A 95 9.80 -8.40 -13.03
C GLY A 95 10.38 -9.83 -13.10
N LEU A 96 9.84 -10.65 -13.99
CA LEU A 96 10.32 -12.02 -14.20
C LEU A 96 11.74 -12.05 -14.74
N SER A 97 12.04 -11.19 -15.73
CA SER A 97 13.39 -11.08 -16.32
C SER A 97 14.43 -10.65 -15.28
N ILE A 98 14.12 -9.68 -14.41
CA ILE A 98 15.07 -9.24 -13.38
C ILE A 98 15.28 -10.29 -12.27
N ALA A 99 14.23 -11.07 -11.96
CA ALA A 99 14.30 -12.14 -10.98
C ALA A 99 15.12 -13.35 -11.47
N GLN A 100 15.09 -13.63 -12.78
CA GLN A 100 15.71 -14.80 -13.38
C GLN A 100 17.13 -14.55 -13.91
N SER A 101 17.57 -13.30 -13.97
CA SER A 101 18.87 -12.95 -14.52
C SER A 101 19.95 -12.87 -13.45
N GLU A 102 21.07 -13.56 -13.63
CA GLU A 102 22.27 -13.37 -12.81
C GLU A 102 22.83 -11.93 -12.90
N ARG A 103 22.61 -11.26 -14.02
CA ARG A 103 22.89 -9.84 -14.25
C ARG A 103 21.68 -9.21 -14.88
N ALA A 104 20.97 -8.39 -14.12
CA ALA A 104 19.81 -7.65 -14.62
C ALA A 104 20.20 -6.81 -15.85
N LEU A 105 19.44 -6.95 -16.93
CA LEU A 105 19.59 -6.16 -18.17
C LEU A 105 19.36 -4.66 -17.90
N PHE A 106 18.60 -4.35 -16.87
CA PHE A 106 18.27 -3.01 -16.40
C PHE A 106 18.24 -2.98 -14.87
N ASN A 107 18.75 -1.91 -14.30
CA ASN A 107 18.79 -1.69 -12.85
C ASN A 107 18.87 -0.17 -12.59
N PRO A 108 17.99 0.40 -11.77
CA PRO A 108 16.88 -0.24 -11.06
C PRO A 108 15.70 -0.61 -11.98
N LEU A 109 14.78 -1.43 -11.49
CA LEU A 109 13.41 -1.51 -11.98
C LEU A 109 12.54 -0.60 -11.11
N PHE A 110 11.93 0.40 -11.73
CA PHE A 110 11.01 1.31 -11.06
C PHE A 110 9.57 1.07 -11.54
N LEU A 111 8.71 0.59 -10.61
CA LEU A 111 7.31 0.31 -10.86
C LEU A 111 6.46 1.42 -10.24
N TYR A 112 5.63 2.08 -11.04
CA TYR A 112 4.73 3.08 -10.49
C TYR A 112 3.30 2.89 -10.98
N GLY A 113 2.34 3.51 -10.29
CA GLY A 113 0.92 3.45 -10.63
C GLY A 113 0.05 3.65 -9.40
N LYS A 114 -1.25 3.82 -9.61
CA LYS A 114 -2.21 4.12 -8.53
C LYS A 114 -2.20 3.07 -7.42
N SER A 115 -2.68 3.45 -6.24
CA SER A 115 -2.80 2.51 -5.11
C SER A 115 -3.73 1.35 -5.48
N GLY A 116 -3.31 0.12 -5.12
CA GLY A 116 -4.11 -1.08 -5.30
C GLY A 116 -4.11 -1.69 -6.70
N VAL A 117 -3.14 -1.36 -7.58
CA VAL A 117 -2.98 -1.97 -8.92
C VAL A 117 -2.12 -3.25 -8.92
N GLY A 118 -1.53 -3.64 -7.79
CA GLY A 118 -0.71 -4.85 -7.69
C GLY A 118 0.80 -4.63 -7.61
N LYS A 119 1.30 -3.39 -7.43
CA LYS A 119 2.75 -3.09 -7.31
C LYS A 119 3.44 -3.91 -6.22
N THR A 120 2.92 -3.88 -5.00
CA THR A 120 3.43 -4.64 -3.85
C THR A 120 3.43 -6.14 -4.13
N HIS A 121 2.40 -6.66 -4.82
CA HIS A 121 2.31 -8.06 -5.23
C HIS A 121 3.47 -8.41 -6.16
N LEU A 122 3.63 -7.66 -7.24
CA LEU A 122 4.69 -7.90 -8.23
C LEU A 122 6.09 -7.74 -7.60
N LEU A 123 6.28 -6.72 -6.75
CA LEU A 123 7.52 -6.49 -6.02
C LEU A 123 7.91 -7.70 -5.16
N GLN A 124 6.96 -8.25 -4.40
CA GLN A 124 7.22 -9.42 -3.56
C GLN A 124 7.31 -10.71 -4.36
N ALA A 125 6.60 -10.84 -5.48
CA ALA A 125 6.74 -11.96 -6.40
C ALA A 125 8.17 -12.07 -6.96
N ILE A 126 8.80 -10.93 -7.28
CA ILE A 126 10.21 -10.88 -7.68
C ILE A 126 11.09 -11.45 -6.56
N GLY A 127 10.85 -11.04 -5.31
CA GLY A 127 11.60 -11.55 -4.15
C GLY A 127 11.44 -13.06 -3.94
N HIS A 128 10.24 -13.58 -4.09
CA HIS A 128 9.97 -15.02 -4.01
C HIS A 128 10.67 -15.81 -5.12
N GLU A 129 10.64 -15.31 -6.35
CA GLU A 129 11.29 -15.97 -7.48
C GLU A 129 12.81 -16.02 -7.32
N VAL A 130 13.43 -14.93 -6.85
CA VAL A 130 14.87 -14.92 -6.54
C VAL A 130 15.20 -15.97 -5.46
N LEU A 131 14.41 -16.04 -4.37
CA LEU A 131 14.63 -17.02 -3.31
C LEU A 131 14.35 -18.45 -3.75
N HIS A 132 13.48 -18.65 -4.74
CA HIS A 132 13.22 -19.96 -5.35
C HIS A 132 14.42 -20.42 -6.17
N GLN A 133 15.09 -19.52 -6.89
CA GLN A 133 16.28 -19.85 -7.69
C GLN A 133 17.53 -19.98 -6.83
N ASP A 134 17.75 -19.05 -5.91
CA ASP A 134 18.84 -19.08 -4.93
C ASP A 134 18.33 -18.84 -3.51
N SER A 135 18.08 -19.92 -2.79
CA SER A 135 17.63 -19.88 -1.38
C SER A 135 18.65 -19.23 -0.43
N SER A 136 19.90 -19.00 -0.89
CA SER A 136 20.96 -18.33 -0.12
C SER A 136 21.03 -16.82 -0.39
N ALA A 137 20.30 -16.30 -1.37
CA ALA A 137 20.26 -14.90 -1.71
C ALA A 137 19.73 -14.05 -0.54
N ASN A 138 20.38 -12.93 -0.28
CA ASN A 138 19.94 -11.99 0.74
C ASN A 138 18.94 -10.99 0.13
N VAL A 139 17.66 -11.37 0.12
CA VAL A 139 16.56 -10.50 -0.32
C VAL A 139 16.10 -9.64 0.84
N VAL A 140 16.08 -8.33 0.66
CA VAL A 140 15.61 -7.37 1.66
C VAL A 140 14.39 -6.63 1.09
N TYR A 141 13.24 -6.81 1.74
CA TYR A 141 12.02 -6.04 1.48
C TYR A 141 11.85 -4.98 2.56
N VAL A 142 11.50 -3.76 2.15
CA VAL A 142 11.28 -2.63 3.06
C VAL A 142 10.31 -1.63 2.43
N THR A 143 9.43 -1.02 3.24
CA THR A 143 8.67 0.15 2.80
C THR A 143 9.48 1.44 3.01
N GLY A 144 9.22 2.48 2.20
CA GLY A 144 9.85 3.79 2.38
C GLY A 144 9.65 4.35 3.78
N GLU A 145 8.47 4.13 4.36
CA GLU A 145 8.17 4.53 5.74
C GLU A 145 9.03 3.76 6.75
N GLN A 146 9.12 2.44 6.62
CA GLN A 146 9.92 1.60 7.50
C GLN A 146 11.40 1.97 7.43
N PHE A 147 11.95 2.21 6.23
CA PHE A 147 13.32 2.69 6.06
C PHE A 147 13.54 4.01 6.78
N ALA A 148 12.62 4.97 6.64
CA ALA A 148 12.70 6.25 7.31
C ALA A 148 12.67 6.12 8.83
N ASN A 149 11.80 5.27 9.38
CA ASN A 149 11.68 5.05 10.82
C ASN A 149 12.94 4.38 11.38
N GLU A 150 13.47 3.34 10.73
CA GLU A 150 14.72 2.68 11.13
C GLU A 150 15.91 3.66 11.10
N PHE A 151 15.97 4.56 10.11
CA PHE A 151 16.99 5.60 10.04
C PHE A 151 16.86 6.61 11.19
N ILE A 152 15.63 7.08 11.50
CA ILE A 152 15.38 8.00 12.60
C ILE A 152 15.78 7.38 13.94
N ASP A 153 15.44 6.12 14.16
CA ASP A 153 15.77 5.40 15.39
C ASP A 153 17.29 5.21 15.54
N ALA A 154 17.98 4.89 14.45
CA ALA A 154 19.44 4.83 14.42
C ALA A 154 20.07 6.19 14.74
N SER A 155 19.46 7.30 14.26
CA SER A 155 19.92 8.67 14.55
C SER A 155 19.74 9.07 16.01
N ARG A 156 18.61 8.69 16.62
CA ARG A 156 18.30 9.02 18.03
C ARG A 156 19.22 8.31 19.01
N THR A 157 19.65 7.09 18.69
CA THR A 157 20.41 6.24 19.61
C THR A 157 21.85 6.72 19.81
N GLN A 158 22.34 7.73 19.05
CA GLN A 158 23.70 8.30 19.05
C GLN A 158 24.83 7.25 19.13
N ASN A 159 24.51 5.99 18.87
CA ASN A 159 25.42 4.88 18.95
C ASN A 159 25.80 4.46 17.53
N GLY A 160 27.07 4.62 17.16
CA GLY A 160 27.57 4.25 15.84
C GLY A 160 27.25 2.81 15.44
N GLN A 161 26.95 1.93 16.39
CA GLN A 161 26.52 0.55 16.16
C GLN A 161 25.15 0.45 15.49
N SER A 162 24.20 1.36 15.80
CA SER A 162 22.85 1.36 15.20
C SER A 162 22.91 1.70 13.71
N PHE A 163 23.68 2.71 13.33
CA PHE A 163 23.94 3.01 11.92
C PHE A 163 24.70 1.88 11.20
N ALA A 164 25.68 1.28 11.85
CA ALA A 164 26.40 0.14 11.27
C ALA A 164 25.48 -1.06 11.02
N LYS A 165 24.51 -1.31 11.93
CA LYS A 165 23.48 -2.35 11.76
C LYS A 165 22.54 -2.04 10.59
N LEU A 166 22.05 -0.79 10.49
CA LEU A 166 21.18 -0.34 9.40
C LEU A 166 21.89 -0.50 8.05
N ARG A 167 23.09 0.05 7.91
CA ARG A 167 23.92 -0.08 6.69
C ARG A 167 24.21 -1.53 6.35
N ARG A 168 24.55 -2.35 7.35
CA ARG A 168 24.79 -3.78 7.14
C ARG A 168 23.55 -4.51 6.62
N LYS A 169 22.34 -4.15 7.10
CA LYS A 169 21.08 -4.73 6.67
C LYS A 169 20.83 -4.45 5.19
N TYR A 170 20.91 -3.18 4.78
CA TYR A 170 20.50 -2.76 3.44
C TYR A 170 21.62 -2.90 2.40
N ARG A 171 22.87 -2.50 2.71
CA ARG A 171 23.98 -2.50 1.75
C ARG A 171 24.59 -3.87 1.48
N LYS A 172 24.20 -4.90 2.26
CA LYS A 172 24.57 -6.30 2.00
C LYS A 172 23.50 -7.12 1.31
N ALA A 173 22.40 -6.49 0.88
CA ALA A 173 21.38 -7.15 0.11
C ALA A 173 21.90 -7.58 -1.26
N ASP A 174 21.51 -8.77 -1.71
CA ASP A 174 21.68 -9.19 -3.10
C ASP A 174 20.54 -8.63 -3.96
N VAL A 175 19.34 -8.52 -3.35
CA VAL A 175 18.16 -7.88 -3.94
C VAL A 175 17.52 -6.95 -2.91
N LEU A 176 17.39 -5.67 -3.25
CA LEU A 176 16.69 -4.67 -2.46
C LEU A 176 15.34 -4.36 -3.10
N LEU A 177 14.27 -4.64 -2.37
CA LEU A 177 12.88 -4.38 -2.75
C LEU A 177 12.34 -3.24 -1.88
N VAL A 178 12.02 -2.11 -2.50
CA VAL A 178 11.54 -0.92 -1.80
C VAL A 178 10.12 -0.62 -2.24
N ASP A 179 9.19 -0.69 -1.31
CA ASP A 179 7.79 -0.34 -1.56
C ASP A 179 7.48 1.07 -1.09
N ASP A 180 6.62 1.76 -1.83
CA ASP A 180 6.12 3.09 -1.47
C ASP A 180 7.24 4.10 -1.16
N VAL A 181 8.19 4.26 -2.09
CA VAL A 181 9.36 5.15 -1.91
C VAL A 181 8.98 6.62 -1.68
N GLN A 182 7.77 7.07 -2.06
CA GLN A 182 7.29 8.42 -1.81
C GLN A 182 7.30 8.80 -0.32
N PHE A 183 7.25 7.85 0.60
CA PHE A 183 7.28 8.13 2.04
C PHE A 183 8.64 8.59 2.59
N ILE A 184 9.72 8.47 1.81
CA ILE A 184 11.02 9.09 2.18
C ILE A 184 11.16 10.51 1.64
N SER A 185 10.27 10.96 0.74
CA SER A 185 10.26 12.30 0.16
C SER A 185 10.16 13.38 1.24
N GLY A 186 10.84 14.51 1.04
CA GLY A 186 10.87 15.63 1.98
C GLY A 186 11.70 15.40 3.26
N LYS A 187 12.34 14.25 3.43
CA LYS A 187 13.19 13.91 4.60
C LYS A 187 14.67 13.89 4.18
N GLU A 188 15.30 15.06 4.02
CA GLU A 188 16.62 15.24 3.43
C GLU A 188 17.67 14.21 3.89
N LYS A 189 17.86 14.04 5.20
CA LYS A 189 18.85 13.11 5.76
C LYS A 189 18.53 11.64 5.47
N THR A 190 17.24 11.29 5.43
CA THR A 190 16.79 9.94 5.07
C THR A 190 17.04 9.65 3.60
N VAL A 191 16.75 10.63 2.73
CA VAL A 191 17.02 10.55 1.29
C VAL A 191 18.50 10.41 1.03
N GLU A 192 19.36 11.16 1.74
CA GLU A 192 20.81 11.07 1.62
C GLU A 192 21.34 9.66 1.97
N GLU A 193 20.92 9.07 3.09
CA GLU A 193 21.34 7.70 3.47
C GLU A 193 20.77 6.65 2.50
N PHE A 194 19.56 6.89 1.98
CA PHE A 194 18.97 6.03 0.95
C PHE A 194 19.77 6.07 -0.35
N LEU A 195 20.15 7.26 -0.82
CA LEU A 195 21.00 7.44 -2.01
C LEU A 195 22.35 6.75 -1.84
N HIS A 196 23.00 6.88 -0.69
CA HIS A 196 24.24 6.16 -0.41
C HIS A 196 24.05 4.64 -0.45
N THR A 197 22.93 4.14 0.06
CA THR A 197 22.61 2.71 0.02
C THR A 197 22.36 2.25 -1.42
N PHE A 198 21.61 3.04 -2.19
CA PHE A 198 21.34 2.80 -3.59
C PHE A 198 22.63 2.73 -4.41
N ASP A 199 23.49 3.75 -4.28
CA ASP A 199 24.74 3.85 -5.04
C ASP A 199 25.69 2.67 -4.72
N GLU A 200 25.79 2.27 -3.43
CA GLU A 200 26.63 1.11 -3.03
C GLU A 200 26.13 -0.20 -3.65
N LEU A 201 24.81 -0.45 -3.65
CA LEU A 201 24.21 -1.62 -4.27
C LEU A 201 24.33 -1.58 -5.81
N PHE A 202 24.08 -0.43 -6.40
CA PHE A 202 24.19 -0.23 -7.85
C PHE A 202 25.60 -0.52 -8.37
N HIS A 203 26.63 0.04 -7.71
CA HIS A 203 28.03 -0.22 -8.05
C HIS A 203 28.46 -1.66 -7.78
N ALA A 204 27.85 -2.33 -6.81
CA ALA A 204 28.06 -3.74 -6.54
C ALA A 204 27.26 -4.65 -7.47
N HIS A 205 26.57 -4.11 -8.48
CA HIS A 205 25.70 -4.83 -9.42
C HIS A 205 24.62 -5.68 -8.74
N LYS A 206 24.11 -5.19 -7.60
CA LYS A 206 22.99 -5.82 -6.89
C LYS A 206 21.65 -5.34 -7.47
N THR A 207 20.66 -6.20 -7.44
CA THR A 207 19.33 -5.91 -7.98
C THR A 207 18.57 -4.93 -7.09
N ILE A 208 18.04 -3.88 -7.69
CA ILE A 208 17.22 -2.87 -7.00
C ILE A 208 15.85 -2.78 -7.70
N VAL A 209 14.78 -3.02 -6.96
CA VAL A 209 13.40 -2.84 -7.45
C VAL A 209 12.67 -1.90 -6.51
N ILE A 210 12.05 -0.87 -7.06
CA ILE A 210 11.42 0.21 -6.29
C ILE A 210 10.00 0.44 -6.81
N CYS A 211 9.05 0.64 -5.88
CA CYS A 211 7.67 0.99 -6.20
C CYS A 211 7.29 2.37 -5.68
N ALA A 212 6.41 3.07 -6.42
CA ALA A 212 5.79 4.32 -6.01
C ALA A 212 4.32 4.40 -6.47
N ASP A 213 3.58 5.36 -5.93
CA ASP A 213 2.18 5.63 -6.31
C ASP A 213 2.05 6.54 -7.54
N ALA A 214 3.15 7.21 -7.94
CA ALA A 214 3.22 8.09 -9.09
C ALA A 214 4.59 8.00 -9.79
N ALA A 215 4.69 8.56 -11.00
CA ALA A 215 5.96 8.73 -11.70
C ALA A 215 6.93 9.60 -10.88
N ALA A 216 8.24 9.42 -11.04
CA ALA A 216 9.23 10.14 -10.24
C ALA A 216 9.09 11.66 -10.34
N CYS A 217 8.75 12.19 -11.52
CA CYS A 217 8.51 13.62 -11.74
C CYS A 217 7.26 14.17 -11.03
N ASP A 218 6.29 13.31 -10.70
CA ASP A 218 5.00 13.70 -10.09
C ASP A 218 4.98 13.52 -8.56
N ILE A 219 6.01 12.88 -7.99
CA ILE A 219 6.12 12.73 -6.53
C ILE A 219 6.46 14.08 -5.89
N SER A 220 5.56 14.57 -5.05
CA SER A 220 5.74 15.85 -4.35
C SER A 220 6.98 15.83 -3.45
N ASN A 221 7.82 16.87 -3.56
CA ASN A 221 9.03 17.04 -2.75
C ASN A 221 10.05 15.89 -2.89
N LEU A 222 10.06 15.16 -3.99
CA LEU A 222 11.10 14.18 -4.28
C LEU A 222 12.43 14.91 -4.57
N ASP A 223 13.52 14.46 -3.95
CA ASP A 223 14.87 14.97 -4.24
C ASP A 223 15.23 14.65 -5.70
N SER A 224 15.75 15.64 -6.43
CA SER A 224 16.07 15.49 -7.85
C SER A 224 17.12 14.42 -8.14
N ARG A 225 18.07 14.19 -7.21
CA ARG A 225 19.07 13.12 -7.32
C ARG A 225 18.41 11.75 -7.21
N LEU A 226 17.42 11.62 -6.31
CA LEU A 226 16.66 10.38 -6.17
C LEU A 226 15.80 10.14 -7.41
N ALA A 227 15.10 11.15 -7.93
CA ALA A 227 14.33 11.05 -9.17
C ALA A 227 15.21 10.54 -10.32
N ALA A 228 16.40 11.15 -10.51
CA ALA A 228 17.36 10.72 -11.54
C ALA A 228 17.81 9.26 -11.35
N ARG A 229 17.97 8.77 -10.12
CA ARG A 229 18.31 7.36 -9.85
C ARG A 229 17.16 6.42 -10.20
N LEU A 230 15.91 6.79 -9.85
CA LEU A 230 14.72 5.99 -10.20
C LEU A 230 14.57 5.85 -11.71
N GLU A 231 14.82 6.93 -12.45
CA GLU A 231 14.70 6.98 -13.92
C GLU A 231 15.91 6.41 -14.67
N SER A 232 17.03 6.12 -13.98
CA SER A 232 18.26 5.64 -14.63
C SER A 232 18.16 4.21 -15.17
N GLY A 233 17.16 3.44 -14.73
CA GLY A 233 16.89 2.06 -15.16
C GLY A 233 15.66 1.93 -16.01
N LEU A 234 14.93 0.84 -15.80
CA LEU A 234 13.64 0.60 -16.48
C LEU A 234 12.49 1.12 -15.61
N THR A 235 11.73 2.06 -16.17
CA THR A 235 10.53 2.61 -15.53
C THR A 235 9.28 2.02 -16.19
N VAL A 236 8.38 1.45 -15.39
CA VAL A 236 7.17 0.77 -15.87
C VAL A 236 5.96 1.23 -15.07
N GLU A 237 4.92 1.64 -15.79
CA GLU A 237 3.63 1.96 -15.21
C GLU A 237 2.75 0.72 -15.07
N LEU A 238 2.09 0.58 -13.92
CA LEU A 238 0.99 -0.37 -13.73
C LEU A 238 -0.34 0.39 -13.72
N ASN A 239 -1.18 0.07 -14.69
CA ASN A 239 -2.53 0.62 -14.81
C ASN A 239 -3.57 -0.23 -14.07
N LEU A 240 -4.78 0.32 -13.91
CA LEU A 240 -5.91 -0.42 -13.36
C LEU A 240 -6.35 -1.52 -14.36
N PRO A 241 -6.72 -2.71 -13.88
CA PRO A 241 -7.25 -3.77 -14.71
C PRO A 241 -8.60 -3.36 -15.34
N ASP A 242 -8.86 -3.83 -16.53
CA ASP A 242 -10.17 -3.76 -17.19
C ASP A 242 -11.21 -4.68 -16.52
N ASP A 243 -12.44 -4.69 -17.04
CA ASP A 243 -13.54 -5.45 -16.47
C ASP A 243 -13.26 -6.96 -16.46
N ASP A 244 -12.71 -7.48 -17.55
CA ASP A 244 -12.38 -8.89 -17.72
C ASP A 244 -11.25 -9.32 -16.78
N ALA A 245 -10.21 -8.52 -16.69
CA ALA A 245 -9.09 -8.76 -15.76
C ALA A 245 -9.54 -8.70 -14.29
N ARG A 246 -10.45 -7.78 -13.94
CA ARG A 246 -11.01 -7.73 -12.57
C ARG A 246 -11.78 -9.00 -12.23
N LEU A 247 -12.57 -9.50 -13.17
CA LEU A 247 -13.31 -10.76 -12.98
C LEU A 247 -12.36 -11.94 -12.82
N GLU A 248 -11.29 -12.01 -13.61
CA GLU A 248 -10.27 -13.06 -13.52
C GLU A 248 -9.51 -12.99 -12.18
N ILE A 249 -9.16 -11.79 -11.70
CA ILE A 249 -8.57 -11.58 -10.37
C ILE A 249 -9.50 -12.13 -9.27
N LEU A 250 -10.78 -11.83 -9.33
CA LEU A 250 -11.76 -12.32 -8.36
C LEU A 250 -11.89 -13.84 -8.40
N ARG A 251 -11.96 -14.45 -9.59
CA ARG A 251 -12.01 -15.90 -9.77
C ARG A 251 -10.77 -16.58 -9.21
N SER A 252 -9.60 -16.09 -9.58
CA SER A 252 -8.31 -16.60 -9.05
C SER A 252 -8.26 -16.53 -7.52
N LYS A 253 -8.70 -15.42 -6.93
CA LYS A 253 -8.74 -15.26 -5.46
C LYS A 253 -9.74 -16.17 -4.80
N ARG A 254 -10.96 -16.28 -5.34
CA ARG A 254 -12.00 -17.19 -4.86
C ARG A 254 -11.51 -18.64 -4.83
N ASP A 255 -10.97 -19.09 -5.96
CA ASP A 255 -10.59 -20.50 -6.15
C ASP A 255 -9.39 -20.87 -5.28
N ARG A 256 -8.38 -20.00 -5.16
CA ARG A 256 -7.22 -20.21 -4.27
C ARG A 256 -7.59 -20.25 -2.79
N ALA A 257 -8.56 -19.45 -2.37
CA ALA A 257 -9.00 -19.39 -0.99
C ALA A 257 -10.18 -20.35 -0.68
N GLY A 258 -10.66 -21.10 -1.68
CA GLY A 258 -11.80 -22.02 -1.54
C GLY A 258 -13.09 -21.32 -1.09
N MET A 259 -13.30 -20.06 -1.52
CA MET A 259 -14.46 -19.26 -1.13
C MET A 259 -15.71 -19.72 -1.87
N ASN A 260 -16.82 -19.88 -1.16
CA ASN A 260 -18.11 -20.19 -1.75
C ASN A 260 -18.82 -18.90 -2.18
N VAL A 261 -18.54 -18.42 -3.41
CA VAL A 261 -19.14 -17.23 -4.01
C VAL A 261 -19.48 -17.53 -5.48
N SER A 262 -20.70 -17.22 -5.91
CA SER A 262 -21.14 -17.50 -7.30
C SER A 262 -20.49 -16.54 -8.30
N ASP A 263 -20.38 -16.97 -9.56
CA ASP A 263 -19.84 -16.15 -10.65
C ASP A 263 -20.67 -14.88 -10.89
N GLU A 264 -22.01 -14.95 -10.73
CA GLU A 264 -22.89 -13.78 -10.80
C GLU A 264 -22.50 -12.66 -9.81
N ILE A 265 -22.12 -13.06 -8.59
CA ILE A 265 -21.63 -12.10 -7.59
C ILE A 265 -20.27 -11.53 -7.99
N LEU A 266 -19.37 -12.35 -8.54
CA LEU A 266 -18.07 -11.87 -9.02
C LEU A 266 -18.22 -10.86 -10.16
N GLU A 267 -19.11 -11.11 -11.12
CA GLU A 267 -19.42 -10.19 -12.21
C GLU A 267 -20.01 -8.88 -11.68
N PHE A 268 -20.92 -8.95 -10.71
CA PHE A 268 -21.44 -7.77 -10.04
C PHE A 268 -20.31 -6.96 -9.38
N LEU A 269 -19.43 -7.60 -8.61
CA LEU A 269 -18.30 -6.92 -7.95
C LEU A 269 -17.34 -6.30 -8.96
N ALA A 270 -16.96 -7.04 -10.02
CA ALA A 270 -16.04 -6.58 -11.06
C ALA A 270 -16.57 -5.34 -11.79
N SER A 271 -17.89 -5.30 -12.06
CA SER A 271 -18.54 -4.18 -12.75
C SER A 271 -18.66 -2.92 -11.87
N ARG A 272 -18.85 -3.10 -10.55
CA ARG A 272 -19.13 -2.00 -9.62
C ARG A 272 -17.90 -1.40 -8.96
N ILE A 273 -16.82 -2.18 -8.77
CA ILE A 273 -15.61 -1.75 -8.05
C ILE A 273 -14.45 -1.70 -9.05
N GLN A 274 -14.12 -0.49 -9.50
CA GLN A 274 -13.20 -0.25 -10.61
C GLN A 274 -11.90 0.45 -10.20
N LYS A 275 -11.91 1.22 -9.11
CA LYS A 275 -10.81 2.13 -8.75
C LYS A 275 -9.63 1.46 -8.06
N SER A 276 -9.79 0.25 -7.51
CA SER A 276 -8.73 -0.42 -6.74
C SER A 276 -8.96 -1.92 -6.61
N VAL A 277 -7.97 -2.72 -7.01
CA VAL A 277 -7.98 -4.18 -6.81
C VAL A 277 -8.03 -4.53 -5.32
N ARG A 278 -7.37 -3.76 -4.45
CA ARG A 278 -7.43 -3.98 -2.99
C ARG A 278 -8.86 -3.87 -2.45
N ARG A 279 -9.64 -2.89 -2.94
CA ARG A 279 -11.07 -2.76 -2.57
C ARG A 279 -11.90 -3.89 -3.13
N LEU A 280 -11.61 -4.29 -4.36
CA LEU A 280 -12.25 -5.42 -5.03
C LEU A 280 -12.05 -6.72 -4.23
N GLU A 281 -10.82 -7.01 -3.81
CA GLU A 281 -10.49 -8.15 -2.94
C GLU A 281 -11.16 -8.03 -1.56
N GLY A 282 -11.18 -6.86 -0.98
CA GLY A 282 -11.86 -6.60 0.29
C GLY A 282 -13.37 -6.82 0.23
N ALA A 283 -14.01 -6.46 -0.90
CA ALA A 283 -15.42 -6.72 -1.13
C ALA A 283 -15.71 -8.23 -1.28
N LEU A 284 -14.89 -8.95 -2.05
CA LEU A 284 -14.96 -10.40 -2.17
C LEU A 284 -14.87 -11.08 -0.79
N LEU A 285 -13.89 -10.68 0.02
CA LEU A 285 -13.70 -11.24 1.35
C LEU A 285 -14.91 -10.98 2.27
N ARG A 286 -15.50 -9.77 2.23
CA ARG A 286 -16.71 -9.45 3.00
C ARG A 286 -17.89 -10.34 2.60
N VAL A 287 -18.12 -10.52 1.29
CA VAL A 287 -19.19 -11.40 0.77
C VAL A 287 -18.94 -12.84 1.17
N ALA A 288 -17.74 -13.37 0.96
CA ALA A 288 -17.36 -14.74 1.32
C ALA A 288 -17.52 -15.00 2.83
N THR A 289 -17.11 -14.03 3.67
CA THR A 289 -17.29 -14.12 5.12
C THR A 289 -18.77 -14.15 5.50
N PHE A 290 -19.58 -13.29 4.88
CA PHE A 290 -21.03 -13.29 5.13
C PHE A 290 -21.66 -14.62 4.75
N THR A 291 -21.35 -15.15 3.55
CA THR A 291 -21.86 -16.47 3.08
C THR A 291 -21.46 -17.60 4.04
N SER A 292 -20.20 -17.58 4.50
CA SER A 292 -19.71 -18.61 5.45
C SER A 292 -20.41 -18.55 6.82
N LEU A 293 -20.75 -17.34 7.30
CA LEU A 293 -21.39 -17.17 8.60
C LEU A 293 -22.93 -17.35 8.56
N SER A 294 -23.58 -16.94 7.45
CA SER A 294 -25.03 -17.08 7.31
C SER A 294 -25.48 -18.47 6.84
N GLY A 295 -24.59 -19.21 6.18
CA GLY A 295 -24.90 -20.48 5.53
C GLY A 295 -25.60 -20.33 4.18
N ASP A 296 -26.11 -19.15 3.85
CA ASP A 296 -26.85 -18.86 2.64
C ASP A 296 -26.11 -17.86 1.74
N MET A 297 -26.26 -18.03 0.41
CA MET A 297 -25.71 -17.11 -0.56
C MET A 297 -26.56 -15.81 -0.55
N PRO A 298 -25.94 -14.62 -0.34
CA PRO A 298 -26.65 -13.36 -0.35
C PRO A 298 -27.14 -13.01 -1.76
N ASP A 299 -28.32 -12.43 -1.85
CA ASP A 299 -28.82 -11.79 -3.08
C ASP A 299 -28.09 -10.45 -3.34
N ILE A 300 -28.25 -9.92 -4.55
CA ILE A 300 -27.57 -8.66 -4.97
C ILE A 300 -27.98 -7.50 -4.07
N ALA A 301 -29.24 -7.42 -3.65
CA ALA A 301 -29.71 -6.34 -2.75
C ALA A 301 -29.02 -6.39 -1.39
N LYS A 302 -28.79 -7.58 -0.86
CA LYS A 302 -28.05 -7.79 0.38
C LYS A 302 -26.57 -7.45 0.22
N ILE A 303 -25.97 -7.76 -0.94
CA ILE A 303 -24.58 -7.42 -1.26
C ILE A 303 -24.43 -5.90 -1.36
N GLU A 304 -25.34 -5.19 -2.00
CA GLU A 304 -25.33 -3.73 -2.06
C GLU A 304 -25.40 -3.10 -0.64
N GLN A 305 -26.20 -3.67 0.24
CA GLN A 305 -26.28 -3.24 1.63
C GLN A 305 -24.95 -3.51 2.37
N LEU A 306 -24.37 -4.70 2.18
CA LEU A 306 -23.13 -5.12 2.82
C LEU A 306 -21.92 -4.29 2.39
N LEU A 307 -21.90 -3.85 1.12
CA LEU A 307 -20.81 -3.10 0.50
C LEU A 307 -21.12 -1.61 0.30
N ARG A 308 -22.13 -1.10 0.99
CA ARG A 308 -22.65 0.27 0.80
C ARG A 308 -21.57 1.35 0.91
N ASP A 309 -20.63 1.18 1.84
CA ASP A 309 -19.48 2.07 2.04
C ASP A 309 -18.55 2.06 0.82
N ILE A 310 -18.16 0.88 0.36
CA ILE A 310 -17.27 0.71 -0.80
C ILE A 310 -17.94 1.25 -2.07
N LEU A 311 -19.20 0.89 -2.31
CA LEU A 311 -19.94 1.32 -3.50
C LEU A 311 -20.19 2.82 -3.54
N ARG A 312 -20.41 3.46 -2.38
CA ARG A 312 -20.49 4.93 -2.30
C ARG A 312 -19.19 5.61 -2.68
N GLU A 313 -18.05 5.10 -2.22
CA GLU A 313 -16.74 5.64 -2.59
C GLU A 313 -16.42 5.42 -4.08
N GLU A 314 -16.87 4.31 -4.67
CA GLU A 314 -16.75 4.07 -6.12
C GLU A 314 -17.60 5.04 -6.94
N THR A 315 -18.84 5.28 -6.52
CA THR A 315 -19.76 6.23 -7.17
C THR A 315 -19.44 7.68 -6.86
N SER A 316 -18.68 7.96 -5.81
CA SER A 316 -18.17 9.30 -5.55
C SER A 316 -17.38 9.74 -6.77
N ARG A 317 -17.98 10.57 -7.62
CA ARG A 317 -17.28 11.21 -8.73
C ARG A 317 -16.04 11.86 -8.15
N ILE A 318 -14.87 11.61 -8.75
CA ILE A 318 -13.71 12.43 -8.47
C ILE A 318 -14.13 13.85 -8.78
N LEU A 319 -14.39 14.63 -7.72
CA LEU A 319 -14.76 16.02 -7.89
C LEU A 319 -13.56 16.72 -8.52
N THR A 320 -13.67 16.98 -9.82
CA THR A 320 -12.66 17.74 -10.55
C THR A 320 -12.92 19.22 -10.37
N VAL A 321 -11.89 20.05 -10.53
CA VAL A 321 -12.06 21.51 -10.52
C VAL A 321 -13.12 21.95 -11.52
N ASP A 322 -13.16 21.32 -12.70
CA ASP A 322 -14.16 21.63 -13.75
C ASP A 322 -15.58 21.28 -13.32
N SER A 323 -15.79 20.14 -12.64
CA SER A 323 -17.11 19.76 -12.13
C SER A 323 -17.61 20.73 -11.04
N ILE A 324 -16.69 21.18 -10.18
CA ILE A 324 -17.00 22.20 -9.15
C ILE A 324 -17.31 23.55 -9.81
N GLN A 325 -16.52 23.96 -10.81
CA GLN A 325 -16.82 25.19 -11.56
C GLN A 325 -18.20 25.15 -12.21
N LYS A 326 -18.53 24.05 -12.87
CA LYS A 326 -19.83 23.87 -13.51
C LYS A 326 -20.97 23.96 -12.50
N ARG A 327 -20.85 23.25 -11.36
CA ARG A 327 -21.86 23.23 -10.33
C ARG A 327 -22.08 24.60 -9.67
N VAL A 328 -20.99 25.31 -9.35
CA VAL A 328 -21.09 26.68 -8.82
C VAL A 328 -21.67 27.65 -9.86
N ALA A 329 -21.29 27.50 -11.12
CA ALA A 329 -21.83 28.31 -12.21
C ALA A 329 -23.35 28.09 -12.36
N ASP A 330 -23.79 26.82 -12.38
CA ASP A 330 -25.21 26.48 -12.47
C ASP A 330 -25.99 27.01 -11.27
N PHE A 331 -25.48 26.93 -10.06
CA PHE A 331 -26.11 27.42 -8.84
C PHE A 331 -26.29 28.94 -8.83
N TYR A 332 -25.34 29.68 -9.37
CA TYR A 332 -25.37 31.15 -9.46
C TYR A 332 -25.91 31.67 -10.80
N GLU A 333 -26.42 30.79 -11.67
CA GLU A 333 -26.90 31.12 -13.03
C GLU A 333 -25.83 31.84 -13.88
N LEU A 334 -24.57 31.43 -13.72
CA LEU A 334 -23.41 31.96 -14.44
C LEU A 334 -22.93 30.94 -15.51
N LYS A 335 -22.13 31.44 -16.46
CA LYS A 335 -21.37 30.56 -17.35
C LYS A 335 -20.01 30.23 -16.72
N VAL A 336 -19.50 29.03 -16.95
CA VAL A 336 -18.14 28.63 -16.49
C VAL A 336 -17.09 29.63 -16.99
N SER A 337 -17.25 30.18 -18.19
CA SER A 337 -16.40 31.25 -18.74
C SER A 337 -16.39 32.54 -17.90
N ASP A 338 -17.42 32.83 -17.12
CA ASP A 338 -17.44 33.97 -16.22
C ASP A 338 -16.59 33.71 -14.97
N LEU A 339 -16.57 32.47 -14.48
CA LEU A 339 -15.72 32.06 -13.36
C LEU A 339 -14.22 32.06 -13.74
N THR A 340 -13.89 31.66 -14.96
CA THR A 340 -12.51 31.63 -15.46
C THR A 340 -12.04 32.97 -16.06
N GLY A 341 -13.00 33.85 -16.39
CA GLY A 341 -12.73 35.13 -17.03
C GLY A 341 -12.12 36.19 -16.11
N LYS A 342 -11.67 37.31 -16.72
CA LYS A 342 -11.03 38.44 -16.02
C LYS A 342 -12.02 39.39 -15.33
N ARG A 343 -13.34 39.23 -15.54
CA ARG A 343 -14.38 40.09 -14.97
C ARG A 343 -14.38 40.05 -13.44
N ARG A 344 -14.62 41.22 -12.80
CA ARG A 344 -14.49 41.43 -11.35
C ARG A 344 -15.78 41.88 -10.61
N PRO A 345 -17.00 42.00 -11.22
CA PRO A 345 -18.16 42.39 -10.43
C PRO A 345 -18.40 41.36 -9.30
N ASN A 346 -18.91 41.83 -8.16
CA ASN A 346 -19.08 40.96 -6.97
C ASN A 346 -19.99 39.78 -7.25
N SER A 347 -20.95 39.89 -8.16
CA SER A 347 -21.83 38.80 -8.63
C SER A 347 -21.09 37.65 -9.28
N ILE A 348 -19.83 37.83 -9.75
CA ILE A 348 -18.98 36.80 -10.33
C ILE A 348 -17.77 36.49 -9.42
N ALA A 349 -17.25 37.52 -8.72
CA ALA A 349 -16.06 37.37 -7.91
C ALA A 349 -16.26 36.44 -6.72
N PHE A 350 -17.39 36.57 -6.01
CA PHE A 350 -17.68 35.75 -4.84
C PHE A 350 -18.02 34.30 -5.20
N PRO A 351 -18.88 33.96 -6.18
CA PRO A 351 -19.03 32.60 -6.67
C PRO A 351 -17.71 31.95 -7.10
N ARG A 352 -16.84 32.68 -7.76
CA ARG A 352 -15.49 32.21 -8.13
C ARG A 352 -14.66 31.84 -6.89
N GLN A 353 -14.72 32.69 -5.84
CA GLN A 353 -14.01 32.42 -4.58
C GLN A 353 -14.55 31.18 -3.88
N ILE A 354 -15.87 30.96 -3.87
CA ILE A 354 -16.51 29.74 -3.38
C ILE A 354 -16.02 28.54 -4.19
N ALA A 355 -16.00 28.63 -5.53
CA ALA A 355 -15.52 27.55 -6.37
C ALA A 355 -14.04 27.20 -6.11
N MET A 356 -13.16 28.19 -5.92
CA MET A 356 -11.77 27.99 -5.53
C MET A 356 -11.65 27.33 -4.14
N TYR A 357 -12.47 27.77 -3.19
CA TYR A 357 -12.52 27.21 -1.84
C TYR A 357 -12.93 25.73 -1.87
N LEU A 358 -14.01 25.41 -2.59
CA LEU A 358 -14.49 24.04 -2.76
C LEU A 358 -13.45 23.18 -3.50
N SER A 359 -12.85 23.71 -4.56
CA SER A 359 -11.78 23.00 -5.29
C SER A 359 -10.61 22.61 -4.35
N ARG A 360 -10.19 23.53 -3.47
CA ARG A 360 -9.11 23.23 -2.51
C ARG A 360 -9.51 22.21 -1.45
N ARG A 361 -10.79 22.18 -1.04
CA ARG A 361 -11.31 21.28 0.00
C ARG A 361 -11.68 19.89 -0.51
N LEU A 362 -12.11 19.80 -1.76
CA LEU A 362 -12.74 18.62 -2.34
C LEU A 362 -11.87 17.91 -3.37
N THR A 363 -10.76 18.53 -3.79
CA THR A 363 -9.81 17.93 -4.73
C THR A 363 -8.41 17.92 -4.15
N GLU A 364 -7.57 17.02 -4.65
CA GLU A 364 -6.15 16.94 -4.29
C GLU A 364 -5.27 17.91 -5.10
N CYS A 365 -5.89 18.77 -5.93
CA CYS A 365 -5.17 19.70 -6.78
C CYS A 365 -4.33 20.70 -5.98
N SER A 366 -3.13 21.01 -6.51
CA SER A 366 -2.28 22.03 -5.92
C SER A 366 -2.89 23.42 -6.06
N LEU A 367 -2.49 24.38 -5.22
CA LEU A 367 -2.95 25.77 -5.32
C LEU A 367 -2.63 26.39 -6.69
N LYS A 368 -1.54 25.95 -7.31
CA LYS A 368 -1.10 26.39 -8.64
C LYS A 368 -2.04 25.85 -9.73
N ASP A 369 -2.40 24.58 -9.66
CA ASP A 369 -3.29 23.93 -10.63
C ASP A 369 -4.69 24.51 -10.55
N ILE A 370 -5.20 24.73 -9.32
CA ILE A 370 -6.46 25.44 -9.11
C ILE A 370 -6.39 26.83 -9.72
N GLY A 371 -5.34 27.59 -9.45
CA GLY A 371 -5.14 28.92 -10.06
C GLY A 371 -5.16 28.88 -11.58
N GLN A 372 -4.49 27.90 -12.17
CA GLN A 372 -4.45 27.71 -13.61
C GLN A 372 -5.84 27.37 -14.18
N ALA A 373 -6.60 26.48 -13.55
CA ALA A 373 -7.95 26.11 -13.95
C ALA A 373 -8.94 27.29 -13.87
N PHE A 374 -8.69 28.28 -13.02
CA PHE A 374 -9.50 29.51 -12.92
C PHE A 374 -8.97 30.66 -13.80
N GLY A 375 -8.38 30.35 -14.96
CA GLY A 375 -7.96 31.34 -15.96
C GLY A 375 -6.57 31.91 -15.71
N GLY A 376 -5.62 31.09 -15.25
CA GLY A 376 -4.22 31.45 -15.05
C GLY A 376 -4.00 32.41 -13.87
N ARG A 377 -4.76 32.25 -12.80
CA ARG A 377 -4.63 33.08 -11.59
C ARG A 377 -3.48 32.57 -10.73
N ASP A 378 -2.82 33.50 -10.08
CA ASP A 378 -1.73 33.17 -9.15
C ASP A 378 -2.27 32.40 -7.92
N HIS A 379 -1.43 31.51 -7.38
CA HIS A 379 -1.72 30.74 -6.16
C HIS A 379 -2.10 31.61 -4.96
N GLY A 380 -1.53 32.83 -4.87
CA GLY A 380 -1.91 33.82 -3.86
C GLY A 380 -3.39 34.21 -3.92
N THR A 381 -3.98 34.27 -5.13
CA THR A 381 -5.42 34.53 -5.31
C THR A 381 -6.25 33.39 -4.73
N VAL A 382 -5.82 32.15 -4.90
CA VAL A 382 -6.52 30.97 -4.36
C VAL A 382 -6.43 30.93 -2.82
N ILE A 383 -5.27 31.27 -2.27
CA ILE A 383 -5.08 31.38 -0.80
C ILE A 383 -5.99 32.46 -0.22
N HIS A 384 -6.05 33.63 -0.86
CA HIS A 384 -6.93 34.73 -0.44
C HIS A 384 -8.39 34.33 -0.49
N ALA A 385 -8.84 33.67 -1.58
CA ALA A 385 -10.19 33.17 -1.72
C ALA A 385 -10.55 32.18 -0.60
N ASN A 386 -9.65 31.24 -0.29
CA ASN A 386 -9.85 30.29 0.81
C ASN A 386 -10.04 30.97 2.16
N LYS A 387 -9.19 31.92 2.52
CA LYS A 387 -9.28 32.67 3.78
C LYS A 387 -10.57 33.47 3.85
N LEU A 388 -10.94 34.16 2.78
CA LEU A 388 -12.12 35.02 2.74
C LEU A 388 -13.43 34.21 2.85
N VAL A 389 -13.53 33.08 2.14
CA VAL A 389 -14.74 32.24 2.22
C VAL A 389 -14.83 31.59 3.61
N ALA A 390 -13.70 31.12 4.18
CA ALA A 390 -13.67 30.56 5.53
C ALA A 390 -14.16 31.58 6.58
N SER A 391 -13.65 32.82 6.57
CA SER A 391 -14.08 33.90 7.48
C SER A 391 -15.56 34.22 7.30
N ARG A 392 -16.04 34.32 6.04
CA ARG A 392 -17.47 34.58 5.80
C ARG A 392 -18.41 33.46 6.23
N MET A 393 -17.96 32.20 6.19
CA MET A 393 -18.74 31.07 6.72
C MET A 393 -18.89 31.12 8.25
N GLU A 394 -17.96 31.75 8.95
CA GLU A 394 -18.05 31.99 10.40
C GLU A 394 -19.00 33.13 10.73
N GLU A 395 -19.03 34.18 9.90
CA GLU A 395 -19.80 35.42 10.12
C GLU A 395 -21.22 35.33 9.59
N ASP A 396 -21.47 34.61 8.47
CA ASP A 396 -22.74 34.55 7.78
C ASP A 396 -23.25 33.11 7.57
N VAL A 397 -24.33 32.77 8.28
CA VAL A 397 -24.97 31.45 8.21
C VAL A 397 -25.41 31.11 6.78
N ARG A 398 -25.85 32.12 6.00
CA ARG A 398 -26.30 31.89 4.61
C ARG A 398 -25.17 31.44 3.72
N VAL A 399 -23.98 32.02 3.90
CA VAL A 399 -22.79 31.61 3.15
C VAL A 399 -22.41 30.17 3.51
N ARG A 400 -22.49 29.82 4.78
CA ARG A 400 -22.26 28.45 5.26
C ARG A 400 -23.25 27.48 4.63
N ASP A 401 -24.54 27.82 4.63
CA ASP A 401 -25.58 26.96 4.07
C ASP A 401 -25.41 26.76 2.56
N ILE A 402 -25.04 27.81 1.82
CA ILE A 402 -24.75 27.73 0.38
C ILE A 402 -23.55 26.79 0.12
N VAL A 403 -22.47 26.96 0.87
CA VAL A 403 -21.28 26.11 0.72
C VAL A 403 -21.62 24.67 1.09
N CYS A 404 -22.38 24.44 2.17
CA CYS A 404 -22.85 23.11 2.55
C CYS A 404 -23.75 22.49 1.47
N LEU A 405 -24.68 23.25 0.91
CA LEU A 405 -25.57 22.80 -0.16
C LEU A 405 -24.79 22.41 -1.42
N LEU A 406 -23.81 23.22 -1.81
CA LEU A 406 -22.91 22.91 -2.93
C LEU A 406 -22.02 21.69 -2.68
N TYR A 407 -21.75 21.37 -1.41
CA TYR A 407 -20.98 20.20 -0.98
C TYR A 407 -21.84 18.93 -0.90
N THR A 408 -23.12 19.02 -0.47
CA THR A 408 -23.95 17.86 -0.12
C THR A 408 -25.00 17.48 -1.16
N SER A 409 -25.29 18.33 -2.17
CA SER A 409 -26.25 17.97 -3.21
C SER A 409 -25.59 17.05 -4.25
N ASP A 410 -26.04 15.81 -4.32
CA ASP A 410 -25.75 14.83 -5.36
C ASP A 410 -26.29 15.24 -6.73
#